data_05a632bd870a26f87fcf5b4535bf21c1
#
_entry.id   05a632bd870a26f87fcf5b4535bf21c1
#
_cell.length_a   1.000
_cell.length_b   1.000
_cell.length_c   1.000
_cell.angle_alpha   90.00
_cell.angle_beta   90.00
_cell.angle_gamma   90.00
#
_symmetry.space_group_name_H-M   'P 1'
#
loop_
_entity.id
_entity.type
_entity.pdbx_description
1 polymer ?
#
loop_
_entity_poly.entity_id
_entity_poly.type
_entity_poly.pdbx_seq_one_letter_code
_entity_poly.pdbx_strand_id
1 'polypeptide(L)'
;MIGIQPIDQYARDISDEKQASVIDGSSKGTDKRYHVLHQDYPDPDALRKLAASIKDHTLHHLGEYLQKAETALTRRGVNVHYAATDEDARQTILSILRGHGVTQLTKSKSMAAEEIHLNPFLIENGVECLESDLGEFIIQLDGDEPSHIVKPIIHLNRRDVAKTDRKSVV
;
A
#
# COMPACT_ATOMS: atom_id res chain seq x y z
N MET A 1 13.81 6.68 -15.52
CA MET A 1 14.21 5.67 -14.52
C MET A 1 14.66 6.42 -13.29
N ILE A 2 13.81 6.49 -12.27
CA ILE A 2 14.21 6.95 -10.94
C ILE A 2 15.03 5.80 -10.39
N GLY A 3 16.35 6.02 -10.25
CA GLY A 3 17.25 4.99 -9.75
C GLY A 3 16.90 4.73 -8.27
N ILE A 4 16.47 3.53 -7.95
CA ILE A 4 16.30 3.09 -6.56
C ILE A 4 17.67 3.21 -5.90
N GLN A 5 17.80 4.15 -4.96
CA GLN A 5 18.99 4.33 -4.18
C GLN A 5 19.20 3.11 -3.29
N PRO A 6 20.40 2.52 -3.20
CA PRO A 6 20.65 1.42 -2.28
C PRO A 6 20.28 1.80 -0.84
N ILE A 7 19.61 0.91 -0.12
CA ILE A 7 19.06 1.17 1.21
C ILE A 7 20.13 1.63 2.22
N ASP A 8 21.35 1.15 2.07
CA ASP A 8 22.50 1.55 2.90
C ASP A 8 22.97 2.98 2.61
N GLN A 9 22.83 3.45 1.37
CA GLN A 9 23.12 4.84 1.01
C GLN A 9 22.00 5.75 1.52
N TYR A 10 20.73 5.37 1.31
CA TYR A 10 19.60 6.10 1.86
C TYR A 10 19.69 6.23 3.39
N ALA A 11 20.04 5.16 4.09
CA ALA A 11 20.19 5.15 5.54
C ALA A 11 21.34 6.08 6.02
N ARG A 12 22.37 6.30 5.22
CA ARG A 12 23.46 7.25 5.52
C ARG A 12 23.07 8.70 5.26
N ASP A 13 22.22 8.90 4.25
CA ASP A 13 21.84 10.26 3.80
C ASP A 13 20.68 10.84 4.61
N ILE A 14 19.97 9.98 5.37
CA ILE A 14 18.85 10.43 6.19
C ILE A 14 19.37 11.24 7.39
N SER A 15 18.82 12.42 7.62
CA SER A 15 19.22 13.27 8.75
C SER A 15 18.88 12.66 10.11
N ASP A 16 19.65 12.99 11.13
CA ASP A 16 19.43 12.53 12.52
C ASP A 16 18.00 12.88 13.01
N GLU A 17 17.46 14.04 12.62
CA GLU A 17 16.10 14.47 12.95
C GLU A 17 15.05 13.52 12.34
N LYS A 18 15.24 13.12 11.08
CA LYS A 18 14.34 12.15 10.42
C LYS A 18 14.45 10.77 11.04
N GLN A 19 15.67 10.30 11.35
CA GLN A 19 15.88 9.04 12.05
C GLN A 19 15.17 9.03 13.41
N ALA A 20 15.32 10.06 14.20
CA ALA A 20 14.67 10.21 15.50
C ALA A 20 13.14 10.18 15.38
N SER A 21 12.57 10.85 14.37
CA SER A 21 11.14 10.85 14.08
C SER A 21 10.62 9.46 13.73
N VAL A 22 11.34 8.72 12.89
CA VAL A 22 10.98 7.33 12.50
C VAL A 22 11.04 6.40 13.71
N ILE A 23 12.10 6.49 14.52
CA ILE A 23 12.28 5.66 15.72
C ILE A 23 11.16 5.96 16.72
N ASP A 24 10.87 7.22 17.03
CA ASP A 24 9.82 7.62 17.97
C ASP A 24 8.44 7.13 17.51
N GLY A 25 8.09 7.34 16.24
CA GLY A 25 6.82 6.89 15.67
C GLY A 25 6.66 5.36 15.63
N SER A 26 7.75 4.62 15.38
CA SER A 26 7.78 3.17 15.37
C SER A 26 7.67 2.59 16.78
N SER A 27 8.44 3.12 17.73
CA SER A 27 8.44 2.69 19.14
C SER A 27 7.06 2.89 19.77
N LYS A 28 6.48 4.07 19.66
CA LYS A 28 5.11 4.35 20.15
C LYS A 28 4.06 3.39 19.58
N GLY A 29 4.15 3.08 18.29
CA GLY A 29 3.24 2.13 17.65
C GLY A 29 3.42 0.71 18.16
N THR A 30 4.65 0.28 18.38
CA THR A 30 5.00 -1.04 18.91
C THR A 30 4.55 -1.19 20.36
N ASP A 31 4.84 -0.22 21.21
CA ASP A 31 4.45 -0.22 22.62
C ASP A 31 2.93 -0.25 22.77
N LYS A 32 2.22 0.59 22.02
CA LYS A 32 0.76 0.59 22.03
C LYS A 32 0.20 -0.78 21.61
N ARG A 33 0.72 -1.37 20.54
CA ARG A 33 0.28 -2.70 20.08
C ARG A 33 0.53 -3.76 21.13
N TYR A 34 1.70 -3.75 21.77
CA TYR A 34 2.04 -4.68 22.84
C TYR A 34 1.07 -4.56 24.02
N HIS A 35 0.84 -3.35 24.51
CA HIS A 35 -0.06 -3.11 25.64
C HIS A 35 -1.49 -3.55 25.32
N VAL A 36 -2.05 -3.13 24.20
CA VAL A 36 -3.42 -3.50 23.79
C VAL A 36 -3.55 -5.03 23.68
N LEU A 37 -2.59 -5.69 23.04
CA LEU A 37 -2.65 -7.12 22.84
C LEU A 37 -2.64 -7.90 24.19
N HIS A 38 -1.81 -7.46 25.14
CA HIS A 38 -1.71 -8.13 26.45
C HIS A 38 -2.82 -7.70 27.43
N GLN A 39 -3.42 -6.55 27.23
CA GLN A 39 -4.55 -6.07 28.03
C GLN A 39 -5.86 -6.73 27.61
N ASP A 40 -6.10 -6.87 26.30
CA ASP A 40 -7.38 -7.29 25.76
C ASP A 40 -7.48 -8.83 25.58
N TYR A 41 -6.32 -9.53 25.53
CA TYR A 41 -6.26 -10.97 25.30
C TYR A 41 -5.50 -11.70 26.41
N PRO A 42 -6.13 -12.72 27.05
CA PRO A 42 -5.51 -13.48 28.13
C PRO A 42 -4.25 -14.27 27.71
N ASP A 43 -4.21 -14.74 26.46
CA ASP A 43 -3.07 -15.46 25.87
C ASP A 43 -2.78 -14.96 24.45
N PRO A 44 -1.97 -13.89 24.31
CA PRO A 44 -1.60 -13.33 23.02
C PRO A 44 -0.83 -14.31 22.12
N ASP A 45 -0.03 -15.20 22.71
CA ASP A 45 0.76 -16.15 21.93
C ASP A 45 -0.10 -17.26 21.34
N ALA A 46 -1.10 -17.76 22.07
CA ALA A 46 -2.09 -18.69 21.51
C ALA A 46 -2.86 -18.04 20.36
N LEU A 47 -3.25 -16.77 20.49
CA LEU A 47 -3.92 -16.03 19.42
C LEU A 47 -3.03 -15.89 18.16
N ARG A 48 -1.75 -15.61 18.33
CA ARG A 48 -0.78 -15.55 17.22
C ARG A 48 -0.60 -16.89 16.53
N LYS A 49 -0.49 -17.97 17.31
CA LYS A 49 -0.41 -19.35 16.78
C LYS A 49 -1.67 -19.71 15.99
N LEU A 50 -2.85 -19.37 16.50
CA LEU A 50 -4.11 -19.56 15.80
C LEU A 50 -4.13 -18.79 14.47
N ALA A 51 -3.74 -17.53 14.47
CA ALA A 51 -3.66 -16.73 13.25
C ALA A 51 -2.67 -17.34 12.24
N ALA A 52 -1.53 -17.85 12.68
CA ALA A 52 -0.57 -18.55 11.83
C ALA A 52 -1.18 -19.81 11.22
N SER A 53 -1.85 -20.64 12.03
CA SER A 53 -2.48 -21.88 11.54
C SER A 53 -3.59 -21.62 10.52
N ILE A 54 -4.35 -20.53 10.67
CA ILE A 54 -5.37 -20.12 9.70
C ILE A 54 -4.72 -19.73 8.37
N LYS A 55 -3.61 -18.98 8.40
CA LYS A 55 -2.86 -18.61 7.20
C LYS A 55 -2.28 -19.83 6.51
N ASP A 56 -1.66 -20.74 7.25
CA ASP A 56 -1.09 -21.97 6.71
C ASP A 56 -2.17 -22.82 6.05
N HIS A 57 -3.31 -22.99 6.71
CA HIS A 57 -4.45 -23.69 6.14
C HIS A 57 -4.92 -23.03 4.83
N THR A 58 -5.05 -21.71 4.83
CA THR A 58 -5.49 -20.95 3.65
C THR A 58 -4.51 -21.11 2.49
N LEU A 59 -3.21 -21.06 2.75
CA LEU A 59 -2.19 -21.23 1.71
C LEU A 59 -2.18 -22.65 1.14
N HIS A 60 -2.34 -23.69 1.99
CA HIS A 60 -2.41 -25.07 1.54
C HIS A 60 -3.66 -25.36 0.66
N HIS A 61 -4.75 -24.62 0.89
CA HIS A 61 -6.02 -24.75 0.17
C HIS A 61 -6.31 -23.56 -0.75
N LEU A 62 -5.28 -22.80 -1.14
CA LEU A 62 -5.47 -21.53 -1.86
C LEU A 62 -6.28 -21.69 -3.14
N GLY A 63 -6.00 -22.72 -3.94
CA GLY A 63 -6.76 -22.99 -5.19
C GLY A 63 -8.24 -23.22 -4.95
N GLU A 64 -8.60 -23.97 -3.91
CA GLU A 64 -10.00 -24.21 -3.54
C GLU A 64 -10.70 -22.92 -3.09
N TYR A 65 -10.02 -22.09 -2.31
CA TYR A 65 -10.56 -20.82 -1.84
C TYR A 65 -10.73 -19.82 -2.98
N LEU A 66 -9.79 -19.75 -3.92
CA LEU A 66 -9.90 -18.89 -5.10
C LEU A 66 -11.09 -19.33 -5.97
N GLN A 67 -11.27 -20.62 -6.21
CA GLN A 67 -12.41 -21.14 -6.96
C GLN A 67 -13.77 -20.86 -6.30
N LYS A 68 -13.84 -21.02 -4.98
CA LYS A 68 -15.03 -20.66 -4.18
C LYS A 68 -15.32 -19.17 -4.25
N ALA A 69 -14.28 -18.33 -4.14
CA ALA A 69 -14.42 -16.88 -4.23
C ALA A 69 -14.91 -16.44 -5.60
N GLU A 70 -14.29 -16.93 -6.68
CA GLU A 70 -14.71 -16.66 -8.05
C GLU A 70 -16.18 -17.03 -8.28
N THR A 71 -16.56 -18.27 -7.89
CA THR A 71 -17.94 -18.74 -8.03
C THR A 71 -18.92 -17.84 -7.28
N ALA A 72 -18.60 -17.45 -6.05
CA ALA A 72 -19.45 -16.61 -5.23
C ALA A 72 -19.57 -15.17 -5.77
N LEU A 73 -18.49 -14.60 -6.26
CA LEU A 73 -18.44 -13.26 -6.83
C LEU A 73 -19.20 -13.21 -8.17
N THR A 74 -18.93 -14.14 -9.07
CA THR A 74 -19.60 -14.24 -10.39
C THR A 74 -21.11 -14.40 -10.23
N ARG A 75 -21.55 -15.23 -9.29
CA ARG A 75 -23.00 -15.40 -9.00
C ARG A 75 -23.66 -14.11 -8.54
N ARG A 76 -22.89 -13.16 -8.00
CA ARG A 76 -23.36 -11.84 -7.57
C ARG A 76 -23.17 -10.76 -8.65
N GLY A 77 -22.80 -11.13 -9.86
CA GLY A 77 -22.61 -10.22 -10.98
C GLY A 77 -21.27 -9.50 -11.00
N VAL A 78 -20.30 -9.96 -10.21
CA VAL A 78 -18.94 -9.41 -10.23
C VAL A 78 -18.14 -10.06 -11.35
N ASN A 79 -17.46 -9.27 -12.16
CA ASN A 79 -16.49 -9.74 -13.13
C ASN A 79 -15.16 -10.04 -12.42
N VAL A 80 -14.72 -11.28 -12.49
CA VAL A 80 -13.45 -11.72 -11.89
C VAL A 80 -12.41 -11.85 -12.99
N HIS A 81 -11.25 -11.25 -12.80
CA HIS A 81 -10.14 -11.30 -13.75
C HIS A 81 -8.94 -11.95 -13.08
N TYR A 82 -8.20 -12.75 -13.85
CA TYR A 82 -6.92 -13.33 -13.45
C TYR A 82 -5.81 -12.71 -14.27
N ALA A 83 -4.72 -12.40 -13.62
CA ALA A 83 -3.50 -11.91 -14.25
C ALA A 83 -2.34 -12.78 -13.79
N ALA A 84 -1.57 -13.31 -14.72
CA ALA A 84 -0.42 -14.14 -14.42
C ALA A 84 0.83 -13.30 -14.11
N THR A 85 0.86 -12.07 -14.61
CA THR A 85 1.96 -11.14 -14.43
C THR A 85 1.44 -9.77 -14.02
N ASP A 86 2.34 -8.92 -13.53
CA ASP A 86 2.06 -7.51 -13.24
C ASP A 86 1.61 -6.74 -14.49
N GLU A 87 2.22 -7.03 -15.64
CA GLU A 87 1.81 -6.44 -16.92
C GLU A 87 0.38 -6.84 -17.31
N ASP A 88 0.01 -8.13 -17.19
CA ASP A 88 -1.35 -8.58 -17.46
C ASP A 88 -2.37 -7.87 -16.56
N ALA A 89 -2.03 -7.66 -15.28
CA ALA A 89 -2.88 -6.96 -14.35
C ALA A 89 -3.07 -5.49 -14.76
N ARG A 90 -1.98 -4.79 -15.07
CA ARG A 90 -2.02 -3.38 -15.52
C ARG A 90 -2.83 -3.22 -16.81
N GLN A 91 -2.61 -4.08 -17.80
CA GLN A 91 -3.32 -4.04 -19.08
C GLN A 91 -4.82 -4.35 -18.92
N THR A 92 -5.16 -5.30 -18.07
CA THR A 92 -6.55 -5.63 -17.75
C THR A 92 -7.27 -4.41 -17.14
N ILE A 93 -6.66 -3.76 -16.14
CA ILE A 93 -7.21 -2.56 -15.50
C ILE A 93 -7.37 -1.43 -16.52
N LEU A 94 -6.34 -1.15 -17.32
CA LEU A 94 -6.38 -0.11 -18.36
C LEU A 94 -7.48 -0.37 -19.39
N SER A 95 -7.64 -1.62 -19.82
CA SER A 95 -8.70 -2.01 -20.77
C SER A 95 -10.10 -1.76 -20.21
N ILE A 96 -10.33 -2.07 -18.93
CA ILE A 96 -11.59 -1.80 -18.25
C ILE A 96 -11.86 -0.29 -18.20
N LEU A 97 -10.87 0.50 -17.78
CA LEU A 97 -11.00 1.95 -17.67
C LEU A 97 -11.31 2.58 -19.04
N ARG A 98 -10.59 2.18 -20.08
CA ARG A 98 -10.83 2.65 -21.46
C ARG A 98 -12.20 2.23 -22.00
N GLY A 99 -12.64 1.03 -21.69
CA GLY A 99 -13.97 0.52 -22.08
C GLY A 99 -15.12 1.35 -21.47
N HIS A 100 -14.86 2.04 -20.35
CA HIS A 100 -15.81 2.95 -19.72
C HIS A 100 -15.51 4.43 -19.97
N GLY A 101 -14.55 4.77 -20.81
CA GLY A 101 -14.16 6.16 -21.10
C GLY A 101 -13.60 6.92 -19.91
N VAL A 102 -12.99 6.21 -18.95
CA VAL A 102 -12.45 6.80 -17.72
C VAL A 102 -11.11 7.44 -18.01
N THR A 103 -10.98 8.72 -17.67
CA THR A 103 -9.74 9.52 -17.77
C THR A 103 -9.18 9.90 -16.40
N GLN A 104 -9.97 9.73 -15.34
CA GLN A 104 -9.57 10.00 -13.96
C GLN A 104 -9.98 8.85 -13.06
N LEU A 105 -9.10 8.41 -12.16
CA LEU A 105 -9.31 7.35 -11.20
C LEU A 105 -8.95 7.83 -9.80
N THR A 106 -9.85 7.65 -8.85
CA THR A 106 -9.52 7.80 -7.43
C THR A 106 -9.42 6.42 -6.80
N LYS A 107 -8.32 6.14 -6.13
CA LYS A 107 -8.12 4.88 -5.39
C LYS A 107 -7.71 5.13 -3.95
N SER A 108 -8.03 4.20 -3.08
CA SER A 108 -7.45 4.16 -1.75
C SER A 108 -6.20 3.29 -1.74
N LYS A 109 -5.44 3.36 -0.65
CA LYS A 109 -4.21 2.60 -0.44
C LYS A 109 -4.36 1.13 -0.83
N SER A 110 -3.52 0.69 -1.76
CA SER A 110 -3.44 -0.70 -2.21
C SER A 110 -1.98 -1.10 -2.41
N MET A 111 -1.48 -2.00 -1.56
CA MET A 111 -0.11 -2.50 -1.70
C MET A 111 0.09 -3.28 -2.99
N ALA A 112 -0.92 -4.04 -3.44
CA ALA A 112 -0.87 -4.73 -4.72
C ALA A 112 -0.73 -3.76 -5.91
N ALA A 113 -1.41 -2.60 -5.85
CA ALA A 113 -1.28 -1.58 -6.89
C ALA A 113 0.13 -0.94 -6.90
N GLU A 114 0.74 -0.77 -5.71
CA GLU A 114 2.12 -0.28 -5.61
C GLU A 114 3.13 -1.30 -6.16
N GLU A 115 3.00 -2.57 -5.78
CA GLU A 115 3.88 -3.65 -6.24
C GLU A 115 3.91 -3.79 -7.76
N ILE A 116 2.76 -3.60 -8.42
CA ILE A 116 2.67 -3.64 -9.90
C ILE A 116 2.90 -2.28 -10.55
N HIS A 117 3.31 -1.24 -9.83
CA HIS A 117 3.53 0.12 -10.36
C HIS A 117 2.34 0.65 -11.17
N LEU A 118 1.11 0.48 -10.64
CA LEU A 118 -0.13 0.79 -11.37
C LEU A 118 -0.26 2.28 -11.67
N ASN A 119 0.02 3.17 -10.70
CA ASN A 119 -0.17 4.61 -10.87
C ASN A 119 0.68 5.19 -12.01
N PRO A 120 2.02 5.00 -12.04
CA PRO A 120 2.83 5.52 -13.14
C PRO A 120 2.39 4.94 -14.49
N PHE A 121 2.06 3.64 -14.56
CA PHE A 121 1.57 3.02 -15.78
C PHE A 121 0.28 3.67 -16.30
N LEU A 122 -0.69 3.93 -15.44
CA LEU A 122 -1.96 4.58 -15.84
C LEU A 122 -1.75 6.03 -16.28
N ILE A 123 -0.90 6.79 -15.58
CA ILE A 123 -0.55 8.17 -15.95
C ILE A 123 0.10 8.22 -17.34
N GLU A 124 1.07 7.35 -17.62
CA GLU A 124 1.71 7.20 -18.94
C GLU A 124 0.70 6.86 -20.05
N ASN A 125 -0.40 6.20 -19.69
CA ASN A 125 -1.48 5.83 -20.60
C ASN A 125 -2.67 6.79 -20.62
N GLY A 126 -2.51 8.00 -20.05
CA GLY A 126 -3.47 9.09 -20.11
C GLY A 126 -4.64 8.98 -19.13
N VAL A 127 -4.49 8.18 -18.06
CA VAL A 127 -5.45 8.11 -16.96
C VAL A 127 -4.83 8.74 -15.71
N GLU A 128 -5.42 9.84 -15.25
CA GLU A 128 -5.00 10.50 -14.02
C GLU A 128 -5.39 9.66 -12.80
N CYS A 129 -4.43 9.40 -11.91
CA CYS A 129 -4.65 8.65 -10.68
C CYS A 129 -4.54 9.57 -9.46
N LEU A 130 -5.56 9.59 -8.62
CA LEU A 130 -5.58 10.34 -7.37
C LEU A 130 -5.66 9.38 -6.18
N GLU A 131 -4.71 9.50 -5.25
CA GLU A 131 -4.76 8.79 -3.98
C GLU A 131 -5.73 9.45 -3.01
N SER A 132 -6.60 8.68 -2.39
CA SER A 132 -7.56 9.18 -1.40
C SER A 132 -7.10 8.97 0.05
N ASP A 133 -6.10 8.13 0.30
CA ASP A 133 -5.42 8.03 1.60
C ASP A 133 -4.51 9.24 1.79
N LEU A 134 -4.60 9.90 2.95
CA LEU A 134 -3.85 11.15 3.20
C LEU A 134 -2.33 10.94 3.10
N GLY A 135 -1.81 9.84 3.60
CA GLY A 135 -0.38 9.56 3.56
C GLY A 135 0.12 9.33 2.14
N GLU A 136 -0.60 8.52 1.37
CA GLU A 136 -0.31 8.26 -0.04
C GLU A 136 -0.47 9.52 -0.89
N PHE A 137 -1.48 10.34 -0.61
CA PHE A 137 -1.68 11.61 -1.32
C PHE A 137 -0.52 12.59 -1.10
N ILE A 138 -0.01 12.69 0.13
CA ILE A 138 1.16 13.54 0.42
C ILE A 138 2.40 13.02 -0.33
N ILE A 139 2.62 11.71 -0.38
CA ILE A 139 3.70 11.08 -1.16
C ILE A 139 3.53 11.41 -2.64
N GLN A 140 2.33 11.25 -3.17
CA GLN A 140 2.02 11.57 -4.57
C GLN A 140 2.31 13.04 -4.91
N LEU A 141 1.94 13.98 -4.05
CA LEU A 141 2.22 15.41 -4.23
C LEU A 141 3.71 15.76 -4.17
N ASP A 142 4.48 15.05 -3.35
CA ASP A 142 5.93 15.29 -3.23
C ASP A 142 6.74 14.57 -4.32
N GLY A 143 6.13 13.62 -5.04
CA GLY A 143 6.78 12.80 -6.05
C GLY A 143 7.76 11.80 -5.44
N ASP A 144 7.51 11.39 -4.19
CA ASP A 144 8.32 10.45 -3.41
C ASP A 144 7.71 9.05 -3.42
N GLU A 145 8.35 8.09 -2.77
CA GLU A 145 7.86 6.72 -2.59
C GLU A 145 7.47 6.45 -1.14
N PRO A 146 6.45 5.60 -0.89
CA PRO A 146 6.06 5.24 0.45
C PRO A 146 7.20 4.53 1.20
N SER A 147 7.61 5.07 2.34
CA SER A 147 8.72 4.49 3.13
C SER A 147 8.28 3.37 4.07
N HIS A 148 6.98 3.15 4.22
CA HIS A 148 6.43 2.15 5.13
C HIS A 148 5.03 1.69 4.70
N ILE A 149 4.77 0.38 4.79
CA ILE A 149 3.50 -0.25 4.36
C ILE A 149 2.27 0.38 5.05
N VAL A 150 2.34 0.61 6.37
CA VAL A 150 1.19 1.12 7.15
C VAL A 150 1.22 2.63 7.31
N LYS A 151 2.42 3.21 7.37
CA LYS A 151 2.63 4.65 7.59
C LYS A 151 3.51 5.21 6.48
N PRO A 152 2.97 5.45 5.28
CA PRO A 152 3.76 5.81 4.11
C PRO A 152 4.65 7.05 4.32
N ILE A 153 4.19 8.01 5.11
CA ILE A 153 4.91 9.27 5.41
C ILE A 153 5.63 9.27 6.76
N ILE A 154 5.99 8.11 7.33
CA ILE A 154 6.66 8.06 8.66
C ILE A 154 7.98 8.83 8.69
N HIS A 155 8.63 9.00 7.55
CA HIS A 155 9.89 9.74 7.36
C HIS A 155 9.69 11.25 7.20
N LEU A 156 8.44 11.74 7.04
CA LEU A 156 8.12 13.14 6.90
C LEU A 156 7.69 13.75 8.23
N ASN A 157 8.20 14.91 8.53
CA ASN A 157 7.75 15.70 9.66
C ASN A 157 6.75 16.80 9.21
N ARG A 158 6.14 17.49 10.15
CA ARG A 158 5.15 18.55 9.88
C ARG A 158 5.67 19.66 8.96
N ARG A 159 6.97 19.97 9.03
CA ARG A 159 7.58 21.02 8.18
C ARG A 159 7.76 20.54 6.76
N ASP A 160 8.06 19.25 6.56
CA ASP A 160 8.18 18.65 5.23
C ASP A 160 6.82 18.67 4.55
N VAL A 161 5.76 18.21 5.22
CA VAL A 161 4.38 18.27 4.71
C VAL A 161 3.97 19.71 4.35
N ALA A 162 4.31 20.71 5.18
CA ALA A 162 4.01 22.10 4.89
C ALA A 162 4.78 22.65 3.68
N LYS A 163 5.94 22.10 3.33
CA LYS A 163 6.65 22.47 2.09
C LYS A 163 5.97 21.88 0.87
N THR A 164 5.55 20.61 0.95
CA THR A 164 4.82 19.91 -0.12
C THR A 164 3.50 20.63 -0.43
N ASP A 165 2.72 20.96 0.60
CA ASP A 165 1.47 21.70 0.48
C ASP A 165 1.66 23.05 -0.25
N ARG A 166 2.70 23.80 0.07
CA ARG A 166 2.99 25.07 -0.60
C ARG A 166 3.41 24.91 -2.07
N LYS A 167 4.04 23.80 -2.45
CA LYS A 167 4.38 23.51 -3.84
C LYS A 167 3.13 23.19 -4.68
N SER A 168 2.12 22.57 -4.08
CA SER A 168 0.91 22.16 -4.77
C SER A 168 -0.06 23.31 -5.07
N VAL A 169 0.13 24.47 -4.43
CA VAL A 169 -0.74 25.66 -4.59
C VAL A 169 -0.20 26.67 -5.62
N VAL A 170 0.98 26.41 -6.20
CA VAL A 170 1.61 27.25 -7.23
C VAL A 170 1.47 26.58 -8.58
#